data_5d5803b5d24185baf087e2fd712ed5be
#
_entry.id   5d5803b5d24185baf087e2fd712ed5be
#
_cell.length_a   1.000
_cell.length_b   1.000
_cell.length_c   1.000
_cell.angle_alpha   90.00
_cell.angle_beta   90.00
_cell.angle_gamma   90.00
#
_symmetry.space_group_name_H-M   'P 1'
#
loop_
_entity.id
_entity.type
_entity.pdbx_description
1 polymer ?
#
loop_
_entity_poly.entity_id
_entity_poly.type
_entity_poly.pdbx_seq_one_letter_code
_entity_poly.pdbx_strand_id
1 'polypeptide(L)'
;YDIKKEYSDCILFYRMGDFYEMFYDDALTASKVLEITLTKRSGSNENSPPMCGVPFHSVDRYLNTLVQSGYKVAICEQTEDPKLAKGLVKREVIRIVTPGTNLDTSALEETKNNFLMGIMAVNEDYGIALVDVSTGEFLVTELVSSKSLLDEITKFEPAEIVCNENLIISGILTDEFIEKQNLTITKLERRYYEYAAAVRMIKKHFKVEVLDGLGLTGMDNAICSAGMVLAYLYETQKNDLTHIIAIKPYFSSAYMMLDGSTRRNLELTETLRDKNKRGSLLWVLDKTKTAMGARLLRSFLEQPLVNKAEIEARLDAIEDFNKNIITREEIREYLNPVYDIERLLAKICYKSANPRDLLAFMNSIEFLPAIKSLLPEFSSKLL
;
A
#
# COMPACT_ATOMS: atom_id res chain seq x y z
N TYR A 1 29.23 3.96 7.79
CA TYR A 1 29.52 3.77 6.35
C TYR A 1 29.16 2.34 5.88
N ASP A 2 29.42 1.31 6.67
CA ASP A 2 29.16 -0.07 6.25
C ASP A 2 27.66 -0.37 6.08
N ILE A 3 26.82 0.09 7.00
CA ILE A 3 25.36 -0.02 6.87
C ILE A 3 24.88 0.65 5.57
N LYS A 4 25.38 1.85 5.22
CA LYS A 4 24.98 2.53 3.97
C LYS A 4 25.33 1.75 2.71
N LYS A 5 26.42 0.97 2.70
CA LYS A 5 26.77 0.12 1.55
C LYS A 5 25.74 -0.97 1.27
N GLU A 6 25.13 -1.52 2.34
CA GLU A 6 24.07 -2.54 2.21
C GLU A 6 22.75 -1.94 1.71
N TYR A 7 22.52 -0.64 1.99
CA TYR A 7 21.29 0.10 1.64
C TYR A 7 21.62 1.29 0.74
N SER A 8 22.41 1.06 -0.31
CA SER A 8 22.93 2.11 -1.17
C SER A 8 21.86 2.89 -1.92
N ASP A 9 20.72 2.26 -2.22
CA ASP A 9 19.55 2.83 -2.91
C ASP A 9 18.56 3.54 -1.99
N CYS A 10 18.82 3.58 -0.67
CA CYS A 10 17.97 4.21 0.32
C CYS A 10 18.64 5.43 0.94
N ILE A 11 17.88 6.44 1.29
CA ILE A 11 18.34 7.50 2.21
C ILE A 11 18.41 6.89 3.62
N LEU A 12 19.58 6.90 4.26
CA LEU A 12 19.78 6.29 5.57
C LEU A 12 19.48 7.27 6.69
N PHE A 13 18.41 7.04 7.44
CA PHE A 13 18.11 7.71 8.70
C PHE A 13 18.82 7.01 9.85
N TYR A 14 19.94 7.55 10.28
CA TYR A 14 20.80 6.94 11.27
C TYR A 14 20.56 7.53 12.65
N ARG A 15 20.04 6.75 13.60
CA ARG A 15 19.71 7.21 14.95
C ARG A 15 20.95 7.62 15.74
N MET A 16 20.99 8.88 16.15
CA MET A 16 22.03 9.43 17.03
C MET A 16 21.38 10.29 18.12
N GLY A 17 21.29 9.73 19.34
CA GLY A 17 20.59 10.38 20.43
C GLY A 17 19.12 10.69 20.08
N ASP A 18 18.75 11.96 20.14
CA ASP A 18 17.37 12.42 19.84
C ASP A 18 17.14 12.81 18.38
N PHE A 19 18.08 12.47 17.48
CA PHE A 19 18.00 12.79 16.08
C PHE A 19 18.16 11.55 15.20
N TYR A 20 17.58 11.62 13.99
CA TYR A 20 18.03 10.84 12.85
C TYR A 20 18.94 11.72 12.00
N GLU A 21 20.17 11.30 11.84
CA GLU A 21 21.18 12.00 11.07
C GLU A 21 21.40 11.32 9.71
N MET A 22 21.56 12.13 8.68
CA MET A 22 21.90 11.74 7.32
C MET A 22 23.26 12.32 6.96
N PHE A 23 24.05 11.58 6.17
CA PHE A 23 25.42 11.95 5.85
C PHE A 23 25.69 11.86 4.36
N TYR A 24 26.73 12.55 3.88
CA TYR A 24 27.21 12.55 2.49
C TYR A 24 26.10 12.90 1.50
N ASP A 25 25.93 12.09 0.44
CA ASP A 25 24.93 12.31 -0.61
C ASP A 25 23.50 12.25 -0.09
N ASP A 26 23.23 11.42 0.93
CA ASP A 26 21.93 11.37 1.59
C ASP A 26 21.59 12.72 2.25
N ALA A 27 22.58 13.37 2.88
CA ALA A 27 22.38 14.70 3.48
C ALA A 27 22.15 15.77 2.42
N LEU A 28 22.84 15.72 1.30
CA LEU A 28 22.67 16.66 0.19
C LEU A 28 21.28 16.55 -0.43
N THR A 29 20.80 15.33 -0.60
CA THR A 29 19.47 15.04 -1.16
C THR A 29 18.37 15.41 -0.16
N ALA A 30 18.47 14.91 1.07
CA ALA A 30 17.46 15.12 2.09
C ALA A 30 17.35 16.60 2.48
N SER A 31 18.47 17.35 2.60
CA SER A 31 18.40 18.78 2.93
C SER A 31 17.64 19.61 1.90
N LYS A 32 17.74 19.25 0.61
CA LYS A 32 17.00 19.91 -0.48
C LYS A 32 15.51 19.58 -0.46
N VAL A 33 15.18 18.27 -0.34
CA VAL A 33 13.79 17.80 -0.40
C VAL A 33 13.02 18.21 0.85
N LEU A 34 13.65 18.16 2.01
CA LEU A 34 13.04 18.48 3.29
C LEU A 34 13.13 19.98 3.65
N GLU A 35 13.86 20.76 2.86
CA GLU A 35 14.12 22.21 3.13
C GLU A 35 14.72 22.43 4.52
N ILE A 36 15.65 21.53 4.94
CA ILE A 36 16.34 21.63 6.23
C ILE A 36 17.81 22.04 6.06
N THR A 37 18.39 22.56 7.13
CA THR A 37 19.77 23.06 7.12
C THR A 37 20.76 21.94 6.88
N LEU A 38 21.61 22.09 5.85
CA LEU A 38 22.80 21.29 5.64
C LEU A 38 23.93 21.83 6.52
N THR A 39 24.56 20.96 7.31
CA THR A 39 25.68 21.32 8.19
C THR A 39 26.84 20.36 8.01
N LYS A 40 27.89 20.51 8.81
CA LYS A 40 29.03 19.59 8.85
C LYS A 40 29.17 19.01 10.26
N ARG A 41 29.55 17.75 10.36
CA ARG A 41 29.82 17.12 11.66
C ARG A 41 31.15 17.64 12.21
N SER A 42 31.14 18.18 13.41
CA SER A 42 32.34 18.75 14.12
C SER A 42 32.94 19.96 13.40
N GLY A 43 32.45 21.13 13.69
CA GLY A 43 32.97 22.48 13.41
C GLY A 43 34.21 22.63 12.58
N SER A 44 34.58 23.38 11.80
CA SER A 44 35.82 23.93 11.19
C SER A 44 36.77 23.01 10.42
N ASN A 45 36.70 21.69 10.40
CA ASN A 45 37.53 20.88 9.51
C ASN A 45 36.93 20.82 8.11
N GLU A 46 37.67 21.30 7.11
CA GLU A 46 37.24 21.27 5.69
C GLU A 46 36.85 19.88 5.15
N ASN A 47 37.40 18.83 5.75
CA ASN A 47 37.15 17.43 5.38
C ASN A 47 35.99 16.75 6.13
N SER A 48 35.24 17.50 6.95
CA SER A 48 34.07 16.89 7.64
C SER A 48 32.93 16.61 6.66
N PRO A 49 32.30 15.40 6.73
CA PRO A 49 31.23 15.08 5.83
C PRO A 49 30.01 16.00 6.00
N PRO A 50 29.32 16.35 4.90
CA PRO A 50 28.06 17.04 4.98
C PRO A 50 27.05 16.19 5.75
N MET A 51 26.25 16.83 6.59
CA MET A 51 25.20 16.17 7.37
C MET A 51 23.96 17.07 7.49
N CYS A 52 22.82 16.44 7.66
CA CYS A 52 21.60 17.08 8.14
C CYS A 52 20.90 16.11 9.10
N GLY A 53 19.94 16.60 9.86
CA GLY A 53 19.25 15.76 10.83
C GLY A 53 17.86 16.27 11.15
N VAL A 54 17.01 15.33 11.57
CA VAL A 54 15.62 15.58 11.99
C VAL A 54 15.40 15.03 13.39
N PRO A 55 14.59 15.68 14.24
CA PRO A 55 14.26 15.14 15.56
C PRO A 55 13.49 13.84 15.44
N PHE A 56 13.83 12.84 16.26
CA PHE A 56 13.20 11.52 16.16
C PHE A 56 11.70 11.54 16.44
N HIS A 57 11.25 12.39 17.35
CA HIS A 57 9.83 12.50 17.73
C HIS A 57 8.93 13.10 16.62
N SER A 58 9.52 13.72 15.61
CA SER A 58 8.82 14.30 14.45
C SER A 58 9.24 13.68 13.13
N VAL A 59 9.89 12.51 13.17
CA VAL A 59 10.46 11.83 12.00
C VAL A 59 9.43 11.52 10.92
N ASP A 60 8.21 11.15 11.31
CA ASP A 60 7.16 10.70 10.37
C ASP A 60 6.86 11.76 9.31
N ARG A 61 6.78 13.03 9.68
CA ARG A 61 6.57 14.13 8.73
C ARG A 61 7.66 14.19 7.66
N TYR A 62 8.93 14.12 8.08
CA TYR A 62 10.06 14.18 7.16
C TYR A 62 10.18 12.93 6.31
N LEU A 63 9.92 11.77 6.91
CA LEU A 63 9.86 10.49 6.24
C LEU A 63 8.83 10.51 5.10
N ASN A 64 7.61 10.96 5.40
CA ASN A 64 6.53 11.07 4.42
C ASN A 64 6.88 11.99 3.25
N THR A 65 7.53 13.13 3.52
CA THR A 65 7.95 14.05 2.45
C THR A 65 8.95 13.39 1.49
N LEU A 66 9.94 12.65 2.02
CA LEU A 66 10.90 11.93 1.18
C LEU A 66 10.24 10.80 0.39
N VAL A 67 9.39 10.01 1.05
CA VAL A 67 8.70 8.87 0.42
C VAL A 67 7.73 9.35 -0.66
N GLN A 68 6.97 10.41 -0.43
CA GLN A 68 6.10 11.03 -1.44
C GLN A 68 6.88 11.61 -2.62
N SER A 69 8.14 11.98 -2.40
CA SER A 69 9.07 12.41 -3.46
C SER A 69 9.74 11.22 -4.17
N GLY A 70 9.30 9.98 -3.92
CA GLY A 70 9.78 8.76 -4.58
C GLY A 70 11.04 8.14 -3.97
N TYR A 71 11.57 8.68 -2.86
CA TYR A 71 12.75 8.12 -2.21
C TYR A 71 12.41 6.96 -1.28
N LYS A 72 13.31 5.98 -1.19
CA LYS A 72 13.31 4.94 -0.17
C LYS A 72 14.10 5.41 1.04
N VAL A 73 13.61 5.15 2.22
CA VAL A 73 14.26 5.55 3.47
C VAL A 73 14.50 4.33 4.35
N ALA A 74 15.77 4.05 4.68
CA ALA A 74 16.16 3.01 5.62
C ALA A 74 16.26 3.61 7.03
N ILE A 75 15.48 3.09 7.96
CA ILE A 75 15.46 3.53 9.36
C ILE A 75 16.41 2.65 10.16
N CYS A 76 17.50 3.23 10.64
CA CYS A 76 18.52 2.58 11.43
C CYS A 76 18.40 3.00 12.90
N GLU A 77 18.01 2.04 13.75
CA GLU A 77 17.80 2.25 15.18
C GLU A 77 18.89 1.63 16.04
N GLN A 78 18.97 2.12 17.28
CA GLN A 78 19.79 1.52 18.32
C GLN A 78 19.07 0.26 18.85
N THR A 79 19.69 -0.90 18.68
CA THR A 79 19.13 -2.19 19.09
C THR A 79 19.65 -2.66 20.45
N GLU A 80 20.52 -1.86 21.09
CA GLU A 80 21.13 -2.14 22.38
C GLU A 80 20.94 -0.93 23.32
N ASP A 81 20.72 -1.21 24.63
CA ASP A 81 20.61 -0.15 25.63
C ASP A 81 21.96 0.58 25.74
N PRO A 82 22.00 1.90 25.53
CA PRO A 82 23.23 2.71 25.63
C PRO A 82 23.93 2.59 27.00
N LYS A 83 23.18 2.30 28.08
CA LYS A 83 23.71 2.13 29.43
C LYS A 83 24.44 0.80 29.64
N LEU A 84 24.14 -0.20 28.81
CA LEU A 84 24.71 -1.57 28.91
C LEU A 84 25.81 -1.79 27.86
N ALA A 85 25.95 -0.91 26.88
CA ALA A 85 26.90 -1.07 25.79
C ALA A 85 28.34 -0.88 26.25
N LYS A 86 29.20 -1.88 26.01
CA LYS A 86 30.65 -1.79 26.20
C LYS A 86 31.34 -1.27 24.93
N GLY A 87 31.02 -0.04 24.53
CA GLY A 87 31.58 0.58 23.31
C GLY A 87 30.53 1.32 22.47
N LEU A 88 30.62 1.23 21.16
CA LEU A 88 29.60 1.80 20.24
C LEU A 88 28.32 0.97 20.32
N VAL A 89 27.21 1.62 20.66
CA VAL A 89 25.87 1.01 20.68
C VAL A 89 25.57 0.37 19.33
N LYS A 90 25.14 -0.90 19.34
CA LYS A 90 24.75 -1.63 18.13
C LYS A 90 23.56 -0.96 17.45
N ARG A 91 23.64 -0.85 16.14
CA ARG A 91 22.58 -0.26 15.30
C ARG A 91 22.30 -1.15 14.13
N GLU A 92 21.03 -1.29 13.81
CA GLU A 92 20.55 -2.09 12.69
C GLU A 92 19.43 -1.36 11.96
N VAL A 93 19.31 -1.61 10.65
CA VAL A 93 18.15 -1.15 9.88
C VAL A 93 16.97 -2.02 10.28
N ILE A 94 16.00 -1.43 10.93
CA ILE A 94 14.79 -2.09 11.42
C ILE A 94 13.65 -2.09 10.41
N ARG A 95 13.68 -1.16 9.44
CA ARG A 95 12.64 -0.99 8.42
C ARG A 95 13.15 -0.16 7.25
N ILE A 96 12.65 -0.48 6.05
CA ILE A 96 12.78 0.38 4.88
C ILE A 96 11.36 0.87 4.52
N VAL A 97 11.19 2.18 4.43
CA VAL A 97 9.92 2.79 4.02
C VAL A 97 10.02 3.22 2.57
N THR A 98 9.08 2.79 1.76
CA THR A 98 8.97 3.10 0.34
C THR A 98 7.56 3.62 0.04
N PRO A 99 7.29 4.21 -1.13
CA PRO A 99 5.95 4.70 -1.47
C PRO A 99 4.85 3.63 -1.31
N GLY A 100 5.11 2.40 -1.73
CA GLY A 100 4.16 1.27 -1.66
C GLY A 100 4.09 0.60 -0.29
N THR A 101 4.98 0.92 0.65
CA THR A 101 5.05 0.28 1.97
C THR A 101 4.83 1.24 3.14
N ASN A 102 4.36 2.45 2.85
CA ASN A 102 4.05 3.44 3.89
C ASN A 102 2.79 3.04 4.67
N LEU A 103 2.89 3.08 6.00
CA LEU A 103 1.80 2.77 6.94
C LEU A 103 1.30 4.00 7.71
N ASP A 104 1.92 5.15 7.50
CA ASP A 104 1.51 6.35 8.21
C ASP A 104 0.19 6.88 7.64
N THR A 105 -0.87 6.68 8.40
CA THR A 105 -2.22 7.10 8.03
C THR A 105 -2.35 8.62 7.83
N SER A 106 -1.43 9.42 8.39
CA SER A 106 -1.43 10.87 8.18
C SER A 106 -0.96 11.27 6.77
N ALA A 107 -0.22 10.38 6.11
CA ALA A 107 0.31 10.58 4.76
C ALA A 107 -0.53 9.87 3.68
N LEU A 108 -1.39 8.92 4.08
CA LEU A 108 -2.23 8.16 3.18
C LEU A 108 -3.60 8.81 3.03
N GLU A 109 -4.13 8.82 1.81
CA GLU A 109 -5.51 9.19 1.57
C GLU A 109 -6.43 8.14 2.18
N GLU A 110 -7.35 8.54 3.07
CA GLU A 110 -8.23 7.61 3.79
C GLU A 110 -9.16 6.83 2.87
N THR A 111 -9.59 7.45 1.78
CA THR A 111 -10.59 6.94 0.83
C THR A 111 -9.98 6.19 -0.36
N LYS A 112 -8.66 5.99 -0.35
CA LYS A 112 -7.92 5.30 -1.42
C LYS A 112 -6.96 4.27 -0.84
N ASN A 113 -6.80 3.14 -1.55
CA ASN A 113 -5.77 2.15 -1.25
C ASN A 113 -4.38 2.67 -1.64
N ASN A 114 -3.35 2.22 -0.92
CA ASN A 114 -1.96 2.50 -1.22
C ASN A 114 -1.28 1.23 -1.75
N PHE A 115 -1.47 0.94 -3.03
CA PHE A 115 -1.00 -0.31 -3.60
C PHE A 115 0.50 -0.32 -3.90
N LEU A 116 1.17 -1.37 -3.46
CA LEU A 116 2.40 -1.89 -4.04
C LEU A 116 2.01 -2.91 -5.11
N MET A 117 2.45 -2.71 -6.35
CA MET A 117 2.15 -3.61 -7.46
C MET A 117 3.40 -4.40 -7.85
N GLY A 118 3.31 -5.73 -7.82
CA GLY A 118 4.29 -6.61 -8.44
C GLY A 118 3.92 -6.90 -9.89
N ILE A 119 4.89 -6.89 -10.78
CA ILE A 119 4.69 -7.24 -12.19
C ILE A 119 5.75 -8.23 -12.63
N MET A 120 5.32 -9.42 -12.99
CA MET A 120 6.14 -10.44 -13.63
C MET A 120 5.85 -10.46 -15.13
N ALA A 121 6.79 -10.00 -15.95
CA ALA A 121 6.67 -10.01 -17.41
C ALA A 121 7.38 -11.22 -18.01
N VAL A 122 6.66 -12.00 -18.81
CA VAL A 122 7.19 -13.15 -19.57
C VAL A 122 6.64 -13.07 -20.98
N ASN A 123 7.45 -12.59 -21.92
CA ASN A 123 7.00 -12.21 -23.27
C ASN A 123 5.87 -11.18 -23.23
N GLU A 124 4.67 -11.49 -23.74
CA GLU A 124 3.47 -10.65 -23.69
C GLU A 124 2.51 -11.05 -22.59
N ASP A 125 2.86 -12.02 -21.75
CA ASP A 125 2.08 -12.44 -20.58
C ASP A 125 2.58 -11.74 -19.33
N TYR A 126 1.66 -11.29 -18.49
CA TYR A 126 1.96 -10.54 -17.27
C TYR A 126 1.24 -11.12 -16.08
N GLY A 127 2.00 -11.48 -15.05
CA GLY A 127 1.45 -11.75 -13.72
C GLY A 127 1.45 -10.48 -12.89
N ILE A 128 0.33 -10.16 -12.28
CA ILE A 128 0.18 -8.99 -11.42
C ILE A 128 -0.16 -9.43 -9.99
N ALA A 129 0.47 -8.79 -9.04
CA ALA A 129 0.12 -8.89 -7.62
C ALA A 129 0.02 -7.47 -7.04
N LEU A 130 -1.10 -7.17 -6.40
CA LEU A 130 -1.39 -5.89 -5.76
C LEU A 130 -1.54 -6.12 -4.27
N VAL A 131 -0.80 -5.39 -3.46
CA VAL A 131 -0.97 -5.42 -2.01
C VAL A 131 -1.06 -4.02 -1.45
N ASP A 132 -2.07 -3.78 -0.62
CA ASP A 132 -2.09 -2.61 0.25
C ASP A 132 -1.68 -3.05 1.66
N VAL A 133 -0.46 -2.71 2.02
CA VAL A 133 0.13 -3.09 3.31
C VAL A 133 -0.61 -2.44 4.48
N SER A 134 -1.28 -1.32 4.25
CA SER A 134 -2.01 -0.60 5.29
C SER A 134 -3.38 -1.23 5.61
N THR A 135 -3.97 -1.99 4.68
CA THR A 135 -5.28 -2.64 4.85
C THR A 135 -5.19 -4.16 4.89
N GLY A 136 -4.11 -4.74 4.36
CA GLY A 136 -3.94 -6.18 4.19
C GLY A 136 -4.62 -6.75 2.94
N GLU A 137 -5.16 -5.91 2.06
CA GLU A 137 -5.73 -6.36 0.79
C GLU A 137 -4.63 -6.88 -0.13
N PHE A 138 -4.83 -8.10 -0.68
CA PHE A 138 -3.90 -8.74 -1.59
C PHE A 138 -4.63 -9.37 -2.77
N LEU A 139 -4.44 -8.81 -3.96
CA LEU A 139 -5.09 -9.20 -5.20
C LEU A 139 -4.07 -9.74 -6.19
N VAL A 140 -4.46 -10.71 -7.03
CA VAL A 140 -3.61 -11.24 -8.10
C VAL A 140 -4.40 -11.50 -9.37
N THR A 141 -3.75 -11.33 -10.52
CA THR A 141 -4.32 -11.63 -11.82
C THR A 141 -3.24 -11.94 -12.86
N GLU A 142 -3.65 -12.49 -14.01
CA GLU A 142 -2.81 -12.62 -15.18
C GLU A 142 -3.42 -11.89 -16.38
N LEU A 143 -2.56 -11.30 -17.20
CA LEU A 143 -2.93 -10.55 -18.39
C LEU A 143 -2.10 -11.02 -19.57
N VAL A 144 -2.69 -10.97 -20.77
CA VAL A 144 -2.09 -11.46 -22.02
C VAL A 144 -1.79 -10.35 -23.02
N SER A 145 -1.73 -9.09 -22.56
CA SER A 145 -1.36 -7.97 -23.43
C SER A 145 -0.79 -6.78 -22.67
N SER A 146 0.13 -6.08 -23.30
CA SER A 146 0.69 -4.83 -22.79
C SER A 146 -0.36 -3.74 -22.57
N LYS A 147 -1.37 -3.66 -23.44
CA LYS A 147 -2.48 -2.72 -23.27
C LYS A 147 -3.23 -2.97 -21.97
N SER A 148 -3.59 -4.24 -21.70
CA SER A 148 -4.28 -4.60 -20.44
C SER A 148 -3.42 -4.28 -19.23
N LEU A 149 -2.10 -4.46 -19.30
CA LEU A 149 -1.17 -4.07 -18.24
C LEU A 149 -1.22 -2.57 -17.95
N LEU A 150 -1.15 -1.72 -18.99
CA LEU A 150 -1.20 -0.26 -18.83
C LEU A 150 -2.56 0.20 -18.28
N ASP A 151 -3.64 -0.46 -18.69
CA ASP A 151 -4.99 -0.19 -18.17
C ASP A 151 -5.11 -0.59 -16.69
N GLU A 152 -4.51 -1.71 -16.25
CA GLU A 152 -4.47 -2.11 -14.84
C GLU A 152 -3.62 -1.14 -13.99
N ILE A 153 -2.46 -0.72 -14.48
CA ILE A 153 -1.63 0.29 -13.79
C ILE A 153 -2.41 1.60 -13.64
N THR A 154 -3.08 2.06 -14.71
CA THR A 154 -3.88 3.29 -14.68
C THR A 154 -5.11 3.15 -13.75
N LYS A 155 -5.67 1.94 -13.63
CA LYS A 155 -6.82 1.66 -12.77
C LYS A 155 -6.48 1.71 -11.29
N PHE A 156 -5.42 1.03 -10.89
CA PHE A 156 -5.05 0.91 -9.48
C PHE A 156 -4.15 2.03 -8.98
N GLU A 157 -3.53 2.78 -9.90
CA GLU A 157 -2.62 3.90 -9.58
C GLU A 157 -1.65 3.53 -8.44
N PRO A 158 -0.82 2.47 -8.63
CA PRO A 158 0.04 1.99 -7.56
C PRO A 158 1.06 3.06 -7.15
N ALA A 159 1.31 3.17 -5.86
CA ALA A 159 2.32 4.08 -5.32
C ALA A 159 3.75 3.61 -5.67
N GLU A 160 3.92 2.31 -5.84
CA GLU A 160 5.20 1.69 -6.21
C GLU A 160 4.96 0.43 -7.04
N ILE A 161 5.83 0.21 -8.03
CA ILE A 161 5.89 -1.02 -8.83
C ILE A 161 7.21 -1.73 -8.53
N VAL A 162 7.13 -3.03 -8.18
CA VAL A 162 8.29 -3.93 -8.17
C VAL A 162 8.18 -4.89 -9.34
N CYS A 163 9.27 -5.12 -10.07
CA CYS A 163 9.20 -5.90 -11.30
C CYS A 163 10.48 -6.69 -11.60
N ASN A 164 10.34 -7.65 -12.52
CA ASN A 164 11.48 -8.33 -13.10
C ASN A 164 12.16 -7.47 -14.18
N GLU A 165 13.36 -7.86 -14.57
CA GLU A 165 14.15 -7.15 -15.58
C GLU A 165 13.47 -7.10 -16.96
N ASN A 166 12.70 -8.14 -17.33
CA ASN A 166 12.02 -8.20 -18.63
C ASN A 166 11.05 -7.04 -18.83
N LEU A 167 10.35 -6.60 -17.79
CA LEU A 167 9.44 -5.45 -17.87
C LEU A 167 10.22 -4.16 -18.25
N ILE A 168 11.38 -3.95 -17.68
CA ILE A 168 12.21 -2.79 -17.98
C ILE A 168 12.74 -2.85 -19.42
N ILE A 169 13.27 -4.01 -19.83
CA ILE A 169 13.82 -4.21 -21.18
C ILE A 169 12.74 -4.07 -22.26
N SER A 170 11.50 -4.45 -21.97
CA SER A 170 10.40 -4.37 -22.94
C SER A 170 10.08 -2.95 -23.40
N GLY A 171 10.45 -1.92 -22.63
CA GLY A 171 10.14 -0.52 -22.94
C GLY A 171 8.65 -0.16 -22.93
N ILE A 172 7.78 -1.04 -22.42
CA ILE A 172 6.32 -0.81 -22.35
C ILE A 172 5.99 0.37 -21.41
N LEU A 173 6.73 0.49 -20.30
CA LEU A 173 6.63 1.63 -19.42
C LEU A 173 7.56 2.73 -19.93
N THR A 174 7.03 3.59 -20.80
CA THR A 174 7.80 4.73 -21.33
C THR A 174 8.01 5.79 -20.25
N ASP A 175 9.08 6.59 -20.39
CA ASP A 175 9.36 7.68 -19.42
C ASP A 175 8.17 8.64 -19.31
N GLU A 176 7.48 8.97 -20.41
CA GLU A 176 6.28 9.79 -20.42
C GLU A 176 5.14 9.16 -19.58
N PHE A 177 4.97 7.83 -19.68
CA PHE A 177 3.95 7.11 -18.91
C PHE A 177 4.30 7.10 -17.41
N ILE A 178 5.57 6.85 -17.09
CA ILE A 178 6.08 6.85 -15.72
C ILE A 178 5.87 8.21 -15.06
N GLU A 179 6.29 9.28 -15.73
CA GLU A 179 6.12 10.66 -15.23
C GLU A 179 4.64 11.03 -15.06
N LYS A 180 3.82 10.72 -16.07
CA LYS A 180 2.38 11.03 -16.05
C LYS A 180 1.64 10.33 -14.92
N GLN A 181 2.02 9.10 -14.60
CA GLN A 181 1.41 8.30 -13.53
C GLN A 181 2.13 8.46 -12.19
N ASN A 182 3.21 9.26 -12.14
CA ASN A 182 4.06 9.44 -10.96
C ASN A 182 4.51 8.11 -10.34
N LEU A 183 4.99 7.19 -11.18
CA LEU A 183 5.35 5.82 -10.77
C LEU A 183 6.75 5.74 -10.21
N THR A 184 6.89 5.11 -9.06
CA THR A 184 8.18 4.64 -8.54
C THR A 184 8.39 3.19 -8.92
N ILE A 185 9.44 2.87 -9.68
CA ILE A 185 9.70 1.52 -10.18
C ILE A 185 10.98 0.96 -9.57
N THR A 186 10.88 -0.24 -9.01
CA THR A 186 11.99 -0.98 -8.43
C THR A 186 12.19 -2.30 -9.15
N LYS A 187 13.33 -2.42 -9.86
CA LYS A 187 13.74 -3.69 -10.45
C LYS A 187 14.26 -4.62 -9.38
N LEU A 188 13.77 -5.85 -9.33
CA LEU A 188 14.22 -6.88 -8.40
C LEU A 188 15.06 -7.95 -9.09
N GLU A 189 15.94 -8.59 -8.32
CA GLU A 189 16.78 -9.69 -8.78
C GLU A 189 15.95 -10.97 -8.96
N ARG A 190 16.43 -11.90 -9.79
CA ARG A 190 15.77 -13.17 -10.12
C ARG A 190 15.37 -13.99 -8.88
N ARG A 191 16.16 -13.95 -7.82
CA ARG A 191 15.89 -14.67 -6.56
C ARG A 191 14.53 -14.36 -5.92
N TYR A 192 13.96 -13.17 -6.21
CA TYR A 192 12.68 -12.74 -5.67
C TYR A 192 11.47 -13.33 -6.40
N TYR A 193 11.64 -13.67 -7.68
CA TYR A 193 10.53 -14.11 -8.55
C TYR A 193 10.74 -15.49 -9.20
N GLU A 194 11.75 -16.25 -8.78
CA GLU A 194 11.87 -17.65 -9.20
C GLU A 194 10.66 -18.44 -8.71
N TYR A 195 10.01 -19.20 -9.61
CA TYR A 195 8.75 -19.89 -9.32
C TYR A 195 8.78 -20.75 -8.05
N ALA A 196 9.80 -21.59 -7.89
CA ALA A 196 9.94 -22.43 -6.71
C ALA A 196 10.11 -21.63 -5.40
N ALA A 197 10.79 -20.47 -5.47
CA ALA A 197 10.94 -19.58 -4.33
C ALA A 197 9.62 -18.87 -4.03
N ALA A 198 8.90 -18.39 -5.04
CA ALA A 198 7.59 -17.77 -4.92
C ALA A 198 6.57 -18.71 -4.27
N VAL A 199 6.48 -19.95 -4.77
CA VAL A 199 5.59 -20.98 -4.18
C VAL A 199 5.92 -21.22 -2.71
N ARG A 200 7.21 -21.38 -2.35
CA ARG A 200 7.62 -21.56 -0.94
C ARG A 200 7.23 -20.35 -0.08
N MET A 201 7.43 -19.14 -0.60
CA MET A 201 7.10 -17.90 0.11
C MET A 201 5.59 -17.80 0.39
N ILE A 202 4.75 -18.04 -0.61
CA ILE A 202 3.28 -18.00 -0.49
C ILE A 202 2.80 -19.06 0.49
N LYS A 203 3.26 -20.31 0.36
CA LYS A 203 2.91 -21.41 1.29
C LYS A 203 3.28 -21.09 2.72
N LYS A 204 4.49 -20.56 2.92
CA LYS A 204 4.97 -20.16 4.26
C LYS A 204 4.12 -19.04 4.85
N HIS A 205 3.80 -18.02 4.05
CA HIS A 205 3.05 -16.86 4.51
C HIS A 205 1.61 -17.23 4.90
N PHE A 206 0.88 -17.89 4.01
CA PHE A 206 -0.53 -18.27 4.23
C PHE A 206 -0.70 -19.59 5.00
N LYS A 207 0.40 -20.25 5.36
CA LYS A 207 0.40 -21.52 6.11
C LYS A 207 -0.42 -22.61 5.43
N VAL A 208 -0.26 -22.75 4.11
CA VAL A 208 -0.96 -23.75 3.28
C VAL A 208 0.03 -24.75 2.69
N GLU A 209 -0.41 -26.00 2.50
CA GLU A 209 0.41 -27.04 1.88
C GLU A 209 0.34 -27.02 0.35
N VAL A 210 -0.79 -26.56 -0.20
CA VAL A 210 -1.05 -26.49 -1.64
C VAL A 210 -1.64 -25.12 -2.02
N LEU A 211 -1.37 -24.64 -3.24
CA LEU A 211 -1.86 -23.34 -3.70
C LEU A 211 -3.30 -23.39 -4.21
N ASP A 212 -3.84 -24.57 -4.47
CA ASP A 212 -5.22 -24.76 -5.00
C ASP A 212 -6.27 -24.13 -4.06
N GLY A 213 -6.07 -24.26 -2.74
CA GLY A 213 -6.93 -23.66 -1.73
C GLY A 213 -6.94 -22.12 -1.74
N LEU A 214 -5.96 -21.49 -2.38
CA LEU A 214 -5.89 -20.04 -2.58
C LEU A 214 -6.44 -19.60 -3.94
N GLY A 215 -6.89 -20.53 -4.79
CA GLY A 215 -7.40 -20.23 -6.13
C GLY A 215 -6.33 -19.86 -7.16
N LEU A 216 -5.06 -20.20 -6.92
CA LEU A 216 -3.92 -19.79 -7.76
C LEU A 216 -3.52 -20.84 -8.82
N THR A 217 -4.32 -21.90 -8.97
CA THR A 217 -4.03 -22.98 -9.93
C THR A 217 -3.98 -22.45 -11.36
N GLY A 218 -2.85 -22.70 -12.04
CA GLY A 218 -2.66 -22.29 -13.44
C GLY A 218 -2.34 -20.80 -13.63
N MET A 219 -1.96 -20.09 -12.55
CA MET A 219 -1.59 -18.67 -12.57
C MET A 219 -0.09 -18.50 -12.25
N ASP A 220 0.78 -19.11 -13.06
CA ASP A 220 2.22 -19.18 -12.76
C ASP A 220 2.91 -17.83 -12.68
N ASN A 221 2.58 -16.91 -13.58
CA ASN A 221 3.14 -15.55 -13.57
C ASN A 221 2.62 -14.74 -12.39
N ALA A 222 1.33 -14.88 -12.03
CA ALA A 222 0.76 -14.26 -10.84
C ALA A 222 1.37 -14.81 -9.55
N ILE A 223 1.64 -16.13 -9.48
CA ILE A 223 2.37 -16.76 -8.38
C ILE A 223 3.76 -16.15 -8.23
N CYS A 224 4.52 -16.02 -9.34
CA CYS A 224 5.84 -15.39 -9.32
C CYS A 224 5.75 -13.94 -8.83
N SER A 225 4.78 -13.17 -9.31
CA SER A 225 4.54 -11.80 -8.90
C SER A 225 4.16 -11.68 -7.42
N ALA A 226 3.25 -12.53 -6.92
CA ALA A 226 2.86 -12.57 -5.52
C ALA A 226 4.02 -12.94 -4.59
N GLY A 227 4.82 -13.94 -4.97
CA GLY A 227 6.03 -14.32 -4.25
C GLY A 227 7.06 -13.20 -4.21
N MET A 228 7.25 -12.49 -5.32
CA MET A 228 8.10 -11.31 -5.44
C MET A 228 7.68 -10.19 -4.49
N VAL A 229 6.40 -9.86 -4.46
CA VAL A 229 5.84 -8.84 -3.56
C VAL A 229 6.03 -9.23 -2.10
N LEU A 230 5.70 -10.46 -1.72
CA LEU A 230 5.90 -10.94 -0.34
C LEU A 230 7.37 -10.89 0.07
N ALA A 231 8.29 -11.35 -0.79
CA ALA A 231 9.72 -11.33 -0.51
C ALA A 231 10.23 -9.91 -0.30
N TYR A 232 9.81 -8.97 -1.16
CA TYR A 232 10.11 -7.55 -1.03
C TYR A 232 9.57 -6.96 0.27
N LEU A 233 8.35 -7.29 0.65
CA LEU A 233 7.74 -6.84 1.90
C LEU A 233 8.46 -7.38 3.12
N TYR A 234 8.83 -8.66 3.16
CA TYR A 234 9.59 -9.23 4.27
C TYR A 234 10.97 -8.57 4.42
N GLU A 235 11.62 -8.26 3.30
CA GLU A 235 12.93 -7.61 3.33
C GLU A 235 12.84 -6.13 3.77
N THR A 236 11.84 -5.42 3.30
CA THR A 236 11.67 -3.99 3.61
C THR A 236 11.06 -3.75 4.99
N GLN A 237 10.06 -4.53 5.37
CA GLN A 237 9.35 -4.32 6.62
C GLN A 237 10.03 -5.01 7.82
N LYS A 238 10.84 -6.05 7.57
CA LYS A 238 11.55 -6.83 8.62
C LYS A 238 10.66 -7.27 9.78
N ASN A 239 9.39 -7.49 9.49
CA ASN A 239 8.35 -7.85 10.47
C ASN A 239 7.44 -8.93 9.89
N ASP A 240 6.68 -9.59 10.76
CA ASP A 240 5.66 -10.54 10.36
C ASP A 240 4.46 -9.80 9.76
N LEU A 241 4.10 -10.16 8.53
CA LEU A 241 2.98 -9.56 7.79
C LEU A 241 1.64 -10.23 8.15
N THR A 242 1.38 -10.44 9.43
CA THR A 242 0.30 -11.31 9.93
C THR A 242 -1.11 -10.80 9.64
N HIS A 243 -1.27 -9.53 9.31
CA HIS A 243 -2.55 -8.92 8.91
C HIS A 243 -2.90 -9.20 7.45
N ILE A 244 -1.95 -9.61 6.61
CA ILE A 244 -2.22 -10.05 5.24
C ILE A 244 -2.61 -11.54 5.30
N ILE A 245 -3.91 -11.80 5.49
CA ILE A 245 -4.43 -13.14 5.79
C ILE A 245 -4.97 -13.89 4.58
N ALA A 246 -5.17 -13.21 3.46
CA ALA A 246 -5.74 -13.81 2.26
C ALA A 246 -5.13 -13.20 1.00
N ILE A 247 -5.06 -14.01 -0.05
CA ILE A 247 -4.75 -13.60 -1.41
C ILE A 247 -5.97 -13.91 -2.28
N LYS A 248 -6.40 -12.95 -3.10
CA LYS A 248 -7.64 -13.06 -3.88
C LYS A 248 -7.32 -12.95 -5.37
N PRO A 249 -7.47 -14.04 -6.13
CA PRO A 249 -7.43 -13.93 -7.58
C PRO A 249 -8.64 -13.15 -8.09
N TYR A 250 -8.41 -12.28 -9.08
CA TYR A 250 -9.47 -11.61 -9.81
C TYR A 250 -9.25 -11.75 -11.31
N PHE A 251 -10.33 -11.71 -12.05
CA PHE A 251 -10.29 -11.83 -13.51
C PHE A 251 -10.85 -10.55 -14.12
N SER A 252 -10.10 -9.92 -15.02
CA SER A 252 -10.54 -8.69 -15.70
C SER A 252 -11.85 -8.88 -16.45
N SER A 253 -12.13 -10.11 -16.92
CA SER A 253 -13.39 -10.48 -17.59
C SER A 253 -14.64 -10.43 -16.68
N ALA A 254 -14.48 -10.44 -15.35
CA ALA A 254 -15.59 -10.29 -14.40
C ALA A 254 -16.11 -8.86 -14.31
N TYR A 255 -15.38 -7.90 -14.87
CA TYR A 255 -15.67 -6.47 -14.78
C TYR A 255 -15.82 -5.83 -16.15
N MET A 256 -16.59 -4.75 -16.22
CA MET A 256 -16.66 -3.92 -17.42
C MET A 256 -15.28 -3.35 -17.77
N MET A 257 -14.83 -3.57 -18.98
CA MET A 257 -13.56 -3.06 -19.47
C MET A 257 -13.67 -1.53 -19.65
N LEU A 258 -12.95 -0.80 -18.84
CA LEU A 258 -12.82 0.65 -18.89
C LEU A 258 -11.34 0.98 -19.06
N ASP A 259 -10.94 1.45 -20.23
CA ASP A 259 -9.57 1.93 -20.43
C ASP A 259 -9.28 3.25 -19.71
N GLY A 260 -8.03 3.62 -19.59
CA GLY A 260 -7.61 4.82 -18.86
C GLY A 260 -8.21 6.12 -19.44
N SER A 261 -8.45 6.18 -20.77
CA SER A 261 -9.08 7.32 -21.43
C SER A 261 -10.56 7.43 -21.07
N THR A 262 -11.27 6.31 -21.09
CA THR A 262 -12.69 6.23 -20.71
C THR A 262 -12.88 6.62 -19.24
N ARG A 263 -12.08 6.09 -18.32
CA ARG A 263 -12.13 6.43 -16.88
C ARG A 263 -11.98 7.92 -16.66
N ARG A 264 -10.96 8.51 -17.29
CA ARG A 264 -10.67 9.93 -17.20
C ARG A 264 -11.78 10.77 -17.81
N ASN A 265 -12.26 10.43 -19.01
CA ASN A 265 -13.28 11.21 -19.72
C ASN A 265 -14.65 11.15 -19.04
N LEU A 266 -14.96 10.06 -18.33
CA LEU A 266 -16.17 9.93 -17.51
C LEU A 266 -16.01 10.59 -16.13
N GLU A 267 -14.84 11.11 -15.79
CA GLU A 267 -14.56 11.71 -14.49
C GLU A 267 -15.06 10.85 -13.31
N LEU A 268 -14.70 9.55 -13.36
CA LEU A 268 -15.26 8.59 -12.39
C LEU A 268 -14.82 8.91 -10.96
N THR A 269 -13.53 9.15 -10.73
CA THR A 269 -12.95 9.35 -9.41
C THR A 269 -12.38 10.75 -9.19
N GLU A 270 -11.99 11.44 -10.26
CA GLU A 270 -11.43 12.80 -10.25
C GLU A 270 -11.85 13.59 -11.50
N THR A 271 -11.80 14.92 -11.43
CA THR A 271 -12.11 15.79 -12.56
C THR A 271 -10.94 15.87 -13.54
N LEU A 272 -11.24 16.06 -14.82
CA LEU A 272 -10.26 16.18 -15.92
C LEU A 272 -9.27 17.33 -15.71
N ARG A 273 -9.78 18.48 -15.28
CA ARG A 273 -9.03 19.73 -15.23
C ARG A 273 -8.16 19.85 -13.99
N ASP A 274 -8.77 19.65 -12.83
CA ASP A 274 -8.14 19.99 -11.56
C ASP A 274 -7.66 18.75 -10.80
N LYS A 275 -7.90 17.53 -11.34
CA LYS A 275 -7.61 16.24 -10.71
C LYS A 275 -8.11 16.16 -9.26
N ASN A 276 -9.26 16.73 -8.99
CA ASN A 276 -9.88 16.76 -7.69
C ASN A 276 -11.07 15.78 -7.63
N LYS A 277 -11.28 15.17 -6.46
CA LYS A 277 -12.46 14.35 -6.20
C LYS A 277 -13.76 15.17 -6.37
N ARG A 278 -13.78 16.41 -5.90
CA ARG A 278 -14.96 17.28 -5.97
C ARG A 278 -15.35 17.57 -7.42
N GLY A 279 -16.56 17.20 -7.79
CA GLY A 279 -17.09 17.31 -9.16
C GLY A 279 -17.09 16.01 -9.93
N SER A 280 -16.39 14.96 -9.45
CA SER A 280 -16.42 13.64 -10.07
C SER A 280 -17.68 12.83 -9.73
N LEU A 281 -17.90 11.71 -10.44
CA LEU A 281 -19.00 10.78 -10.13
C LEU A 281 -18.88 10.23 -8.70
N LEU A 282 -17.67 9.85 -8.29
CA LEU A 282 -17.40 9.40 -6.93
C LEU A 282 -17.82 10.43 -5.88
N TRP A 283 -17.52 11.71 -6.11
CA TRP A 283 -17.91 12.76 -5.16
C TRP A 283 -19.43 12.89 -4.97
N VAL A 284 -20.20 12.70 -6.04
CA VAL A 284 -21.67 12.74 -5.96
C VAL A 284 -22.23 11.57 -5.18
N LEU A 285 -21.68 10.37 -5.42
CA LEU A 285 -22.16 9.11 -4.85
C LEU A 285 -21.64 8.85 -3.43
N ASP A 286 -20.46 9.36 -3.08
CA ASP A 286 -19.84 9.09 -1.79
C ASP A 286 -20.59 9.78 -0.64
N LYS A 287 -21.43 8.97 0.01
CA LYS A 287 -22.12 9.28 1.25
C LYS A 287 -21.78 8.27 2.34
N THR A 288 -20.67 7.55 2.16
CA THR A 288 -20.18 6.56 3.10
C THR A 288 -19.85 7.19 4.45
N LYS A 289 -19.90 6.38 5.51
CA LYS A 289 -19.64 6.81 6.89
C LYS A 289 -18.27 6.40 7.39
N THR A 290 -17.62 5.46 6.68
CA THR A 290 -16.32 4.92 7.06
C THR A 290 -15.33 4.99 5.89
N ALA A 291 -14.04 5.08 6.18
CA ALA A 291 -12.98 5.02 5.18
C ALA A 291 -13.01 3.71 4.38
N MET A 292 -13.26 2.58 5.04
CA MET A 292 -13.42 1.26 4.41
C MET A 292 -14.56 1.27 3.39
N GLY A 293 -15.72 1.84 3.76
CA GLY A 293 -16.86 1.99 2.85
C GLY A 293 -16.54 2.88 1.65
N ALA A 294 -15.78 3.96 1.85
CA ALA A 294 -15.35 4.84 0.77
C ALA A 294 -14.41 4.14 -0.22
N ARG A 295 -13.44 3.34 0.28
CA ARG A 295 -12.57 2.51 -0.58
C ARG A 295 -13.37 1.49 -1.37
N LEU A 296 -14.34 0.82 -0.73
CA LEU A 296 -15.20 -0.14 -1.42
C LEU A 296 -16.07 0.53 -2.49
N LEU A 297 -16.65 1.71 -2.22
CA LEU A 297 -17.42 2.45 -3.20
C LEU A 297 -16.56 2.89 -4.39
N ARG A 298 -15.32 3.34 -4.14
CA ARG A 298 -14.36 3.65 -5.21
C ARG A 298 -14.11 2.41 -6.07
N SER A 299 -13.85 1.24 -5.48
CA SER A 299 -13.63 0.00 -6.23
C SER A 299 -14.84 -0.40 -7.08
N PHE A 300 -16.06 -0.15 -6.63
CA PHE A 300 -17.27 -0.39 -7.42
C PHE A 300 -17.36 0.47 -8.68
N LEU A 301 -16.87 1.70 -8.63
CA LEU A 301 -16.83 2.59 -9.80
C LEU A 301 -15.67 2.25 -10.73
N GLU A 302 -14.54 1.85 -10.18
CA GLU A 302 -13.36 1.48 -10.96
C GLU A 302 -13.49 0.09 -11.61
N GLN A 303 -14.31 -0.79 -11.02
CA GLN A 303 -14.55 -2.17 -11.46
C GLN A 303 -16.06 -2.48 -11.50
N PRO A 304 -16.83 -1.89 -12.44
CA PRO A 304 -18.25 -2.19 -12.56
C PRO A 304 -18.46 -3.66 -12.94
N LEU A 305 -19.36 -4.35 -12.25
CA LEU A 305 -19.68 -5.74 -12.52
C LEU A 305 -20.34 -5.90 -13.89
N VAL A 306 -20.12 -7.07 -14.54
CA VAL A 306 -20.83 -7.48 -15.75
C VAL A 306 -21.77 -8.68 -15.49
N ASN A 307 -21.57 -9.39 -14.39
CA ASN A 307 -22.42 -10.52 -14.01
C ASN A 307 -23.79 -10.02 -13.52
N LYS A 308 -24.84 -10.35 -14.25
CA LYS A 308 -26.22 -9.92 -13.95
C LYS A 308 -26.64 -10.30 -12.53
N ALA A 309 -26.38 -11.54 -12.09
CA ALA A 309 -26.80 -12.01 -10.78
C ALA A 309 -26.13 -11.21 -9.63
N GLU A 310 -24.85 -10.86 -9.78
CA GLU A 310 -24.14 -10.04 -8.79
C GLU A 310 -24.63 -8.58 -8.79
N ILE A 311 -24.99 -8.04 -9.97
CA ILE A 311 -25.60 -6.70 -10.08
C ILE A 311 -26.95 -6.70 -9.39
N GLU A 312 -27.82 -7.70 -9.68
CA GLU A 312 -29.13 -7.82 -9.06
C GLU A 312 -29.02 -7.96 -7.54
N ALA A 313 -28.07 -8.75 -7.02
CA ALA A 313 -27.84 -8.88 -5.58
C ALA A 313 -27.49 -7.54 -4.91
N ARG A 314 -26.69 -6.68 -5.58
CA ARG A 314 -26.42 -5.32 -5.07
C ARG A 314 -27.66 -4.44 -5.13
N LEU A 315 -28.45 -4.53 -6.20
CA LEU A 315 -29.69 -3.76 -6.32
C LEU A 315 -30.74 -4.18 -5.28
N ASP A 316 -30.86 -5.48 -5.00
CA ASP A 316 -31.75 -6.01 -3.94
C ASP A 316 -31.36 -5.46 -2.56
N ALA A 317 -30.05 -5.40 -2.27
CA ALA A 317 -29.56 -4.80 -1.02
C ALA A 317 -29.90 -3.30 -0.93
N ILE A 318 -29.76 -2.55 -2.02
CA ILE A 318 -30.15 -1.13 -2.09
C ILE A 318 -31.65 -0.97 -1.90
N GLU A 319 -32.47 -1.85 -2.50
CA GLU A 319 -33.91 -1.83 -2.36
C GLU A 319 -34.33 -2.08 -0.91
N ASP A 320 -33.71 -3.04 -0.23
CA ASP A 320 -33.92 -3.33 1.19
C ASP A 320 -33.62 -2.09 2.06
N PHE A 321 -32.49 -1.46 1.87
CA PHE A 321 -32.16 -0.21 2.58
C PHE A 321 -33.14 0.93 2.28
N ASN A 322 -33.68 1.01 1.08
CA ASN A 322 -34.69 2.02 0.73
C ASN A 322 -36.05 1.73 1.36
N LYS A 323 -36.43 0.48 1.52
CA LYS A 323 -37.67 0.06 2.19
C LYS A 323 -37.57 0.25 3.73
N ASN A 324 -36.41 0.00 4.30
CA ASN A 324 -36.16 0.04 5.75
C ASN A 324 -35.37 1.31 6.15
N ILE A 325 -35.96 2.48 5.92
CA ILE A 325 -35.31 3.79 6.11
C ILE A 325 -34.83 3.97 7.56
N ILE A 326 -35.64 3.59 8.54
CA ILE A 326 -35.30 3.76 9.97
C ILE A 326 -34.08 2.95 10.32
N THR A 327 -34.07 1.66 10.01
CA THR A 327 -32.94 0.76 10.27
C THR A 327 -31.68 1.18 9.51
N ARG A 328 -31.84 1.66 8.27
CA ARG A 328 -30.72 2.23 7.49
C ARG A 328 -30.08 3.43 8.20
N GLU A 329 -30.88 4.39 8.65
CA GLU A 329 -30.33 5.57 9.34
C GLU A 329 -29.74 5.17 10.71
N GLU A 330 -30.30 4.21 11.42
CA GLU A 330 -29.72 3.69 12.66
C GLU A 330 -28.36 3.03 12.42
N ILE A 331 -28.22 2.19 11.38
CA ILE A 331 -26.93 1.62 10.98
C ILE A 331 -25.93 2.74 10.65
N ARG A 332 -26.35 3.79 9.95
CA ARG A 332 -25.50 4.93 9.60
C ARG A 332 -24.99 5.68 10.83
N GLU A 333 -25.81 5.81 11.87
CA GLU A 333 -25.40 6.41 13.14
C GLU A 333 -24.34 5.53 13.85
N TYR A 334 -24.54 4.21 13.90
CA TYR A 334 -23.54 3.30 14.47
C TYR A 334 -22.23 3.23 13.65
N LEU A 335 -22.27 3.44 12.34
CA LEU A 335 -21.07 3.49 11.50
C LEU A 335 -20.27 4.80 11.65
N ASN A 336 -20.91 5.88 12.05
CA ASN A 336 -20.29 7.21 12.11
C ASN A 336 -19.07 7.30 13.06
N PRO A 337 -19.08 6.69 14.27
CA PRO A 337 -17.92 6.67 15.16
C PRO A 337 -16.90 5.56 14.86
N VAL A 338 -17.13 4.73 13.86
CA VAL A 338 -16.22 3.62 13.49
C VAL A 338 -15.02 4.16 12.72
N TYR A 339 -13.84 4.01 13.30
CA TYR A 339 -12.58 4.34 12.67
C TYR A 339 -12.18 3.31 11.61
N ASP A 340 -11.06 3.56 10.91
CA ASP A 340 -10.51 2.64 9.92
C ASP A 340 -9.89 1.41 10.60
N ILE A 341 -10.72 0.40 10.81
CA ILE A 341 -10.35 -0.85 11.51
C ILE A 341 -9.24 -1.59 10.75
N GLU A 342 -9.25 -1.58 9.42
CA GLU A 342 -8.23 -2.25 8.59
C GLU A 342 -6.85 -1.63 8.84
N ARG A 343 -6.73 -0.31 8.75
CA ARG A 343 -5.47 0.39 8.97
C ARG A 343 -5.02 0.36 10.43
N LEU A 344 -5.94 0.39 11.37
CA LEU A 344 -5.63 0.24 12.80
C LEU A 344 -5.09 -1.16 13.09
N LEU A 345 -5.69 -2.20 12.52
CA LEU A 345 -5.22 -3.58 12.67
C LEU A 345 -3.81 -3.76 12.10
N ALA A 346 -3.54 -3.20 10.92
CA ALA A 346 -2.20 -3.22 10.35
C ALA A 346 -1.17 -2.58 11.30
N LYS A 347 -1.44 -1.38 11.83
CA LYS A 347 -0.55 -0.72 12.82
C LYS A 347 -0.31 -1.59 14.06
N ILE A 348 -1.34 -2.28 14.56
CA ILE A 348 -1.21 -3.19 15.72
C ILE A 348 -0.30 -4.36 15.38
N CYS A 349 -0.49 -5.01 14.23
CA CYS A 349 0.35 -6.11 13.76
C CYS A 349 1.81 -5.69 13.56
N TYR A 350 2.05 -4.48 13.08
CA TYR A 350 3.39 -3.88 12.94
C TYR A 350 4.00 -3.38 14.24
N LYS A 351 3.27 -3.45 15.37
CA LYS A 351 3.70 -2.92 16.67
C LYS A 351 4.04 -1.42 16.64
N SER A 352 3.42 -0.68 15.72
CA SER A 352 3.57 0.77 15.56
C SER A 352 2.36 1.54 16.11
N ALA A 353 1.33 0.85 16.60
CA ALA A 353 0.15 1.44 17.19
C ALA A 353 0.47 2.15 18.51
N ASN A 354 -0.03 3.37 18.66
CA ASN A 354 0.03 4.11 19.91
C ASN A 354 -1.23 3.85 20.79
N PRO A 355 -1.27 4.28 22.04
CA PRO A 355 -2.45 4.05 22.91
C PRO A 355 -3.76 4.63 22.38
N ARG A 356 -3.72 5.72 21.60
CA ARG A 356 -4.93 6.30 20.97
C ARG A 356 -5.44 5.42 19.83
N ASP A 357 -4.53 4.81 19.05
CA ASP A 357 -4.90 3.85 18.00
C ASP A 357 -5.60 2.64 18.61
N LEU A 358 -5.13 2.13 19.77
CA LEU A 358 -5.76 1.00 20.47
C LEU A 358 -7.15 1.37 21.02
N LEU A 359 -7.31 2.58 21.56
CA LEU A 359 -8.62 3.07 22.00
C LEU A 359 -9.58 3.25 20.82
N ALA A 360 -9.12 3.80 19.71
CA ALA A 360 -9.92 3.95 18.49
C ALA A 360 -10.37 2.60 17.94
N PHE A 361 -9.48 1.59 17.97
CA PHE A 361 -9.79 0.21 17.56
C PHE A 361 -10.85 -0.41 18.50
N MET A 362 -10.66 -0.33 19.81
CA MET A 362 -11.60 -0.83 20.80
C MET A 362 -12.99 -0.20 20.63
N ASN A 363 -13.05 1.13 20.57
CA ASN A 363 -14.32 1.85 20.41
C ASN A 363 -15.03 1.45 19.11
N SER A 364 -14.29 1.25 18.02
CA SER A 364 -14.88 0.83 16.74
C SER A 364 -15.51 -0.55 16.81
N ILE A 365 -14.87 -1.51 17.51
CA ILE A 365 -15.39 -2.87 17.67
C ILE A 365 -16.66 -2.90 18.53
N GLU A 366 -16.81 -2.02 19.52
CA GLU A 366 -17.99 -1.97 20.40
C GLU A 366 -19.29 -1.74 19.63
N PHE A 367 -19.26 -1.08 18.48
CA PHE A 367 -20.46 -0.84 17.65
C PHE A 367 -20.84 -2.02 16.76
N LEU A 368 -19.93 -2.96 16.48
CA LEU A 368 -20.19 -4.08 15.56
C LEU A 368 -21.35 -4.98 16.02
N PRO A 369 -21.53 -5.34 17.31
CA PRO A 369 -22.66 -6.14 17.76
C PRO A 369 -24.02 -5.44 17.51
N ALA A 370 -24.09 -4.11 17.72
CA ALA A 370 -25.29 -3.34 17.48
C ALA A 370 -25.64 -3.34 15.98
N ILE A 371 -24.69 -3.07 15.12
CA ILE A 371 -24.89 -3.15 13.65
C ILE A 371 -25.35 -4.56 13.26
N LYS A 372 -24.66 -5.60 13.75
CA LYS A 372 -25.02 -6.99 13.43
C LYS A 372 -26.43 -7.36 13.87
N SER A 373 -26.93 -6.81 14.96
CA SER A 373 -28.29 -7.08 15.45
C SER A 373 -29.40 -6.53 14.55
N LEU A 374 -29.09 -5.52 13.73
CA LEU A 374 -30.03 -4.89 12.79
C LEU A 374 -30.08 -5.58 11.42
N LEU A 375 -29.01 -6.32 11.05
CA LEU A 375 -28.92 -6.97 9.73
C LEU A 375 -30.06 -7.98 9.46
N PRO A 376 -30.56 -8.77 10.42
CA PRO A 376 -31.69 -9.68 10.20
C PRO A 376 -33.00 -9.04 9.77
N GLU A 377 -33.16 -7.73 9.87
CA GLU A 377 -34.32 -6.99 9.38
C GLU A 377 -34.36 -6.88 7.85
N PHE A 378 -33.25 -7.18 7.17
CA PHE A 378 -33.13 -7.17 5.71
C PHE A 378 -33.34 -8.55 5.13
N SER A 379 -33.89 -8.61 3.91
CA SER A 379 -34.14 -9.85 3.17
C SER A 379 -33.02 -10.21 2.21
N SER A 380 -32.20 -9.25 1.83
CA SER A 380 -31.09 -9.45 0.91
C SER A 380 -30.01 -10.35 1.53
N LYS A 381 -29.55 -11.35 0.77
CA LYS A 381 -28.46 -12.25 1.20
C LYS A 381 -27.09 -11.57 1.21
N LEU A 382 -26.99 -10.38 0.61
CA LEU A 382 -25.75 -9.62 0.56
C LEU A 382 -25.53 -8.82 1.85
N LEU A 383 -26.59 -8.50 2.58
CA LEU A 383 -26.59 -7.82 3.88
C LEU A 383 -26.57 -8.81 5.04
#